data_238c0c8be70b7abc3941f8eee09a0aa7
#
_entry.id   238c0c8be70b7abc3941f8eee09a0aa7
#
_cell.length_a   1.000
_cell.length_b   1.000
_cell.length_c   1.000
_cell.angle_alpha   90.00
_cell.angle_beta   90.00
_cell.angle_gamma   90.00
#
_symmetry.space_group_name_H-M   'P 1'
#
loop_
_entity.id
_entity.type
_entity.pdbx_description
1 polymer ?
#
loop_
_entity_poly.entity_id
_entity_poly.type
_entity_poly.pdbx_seq_one_letter_code
_entity_poly.pdbx_strand_id
1 'polypeptide(L)'
;MNIIVVGNGGREHTICWKLAQSSLVDKVVVVPGNGGTACEEKCVNVNPKDCDYIKEGENPYVAIAKHENCRMAVIGPEDPLAEGLADVFWNAEIPCVGPKKAAAQLEASKDLSKNFMKKYGVACPGRETFVTKDAACEYIKEHGAPIVIKADGLAAGKGVVV
;
A
#
# COMPACT_ATOMS: atom_id res chain seq x y z
N MET A 1 -22.49 5.20 -7.20
CA MET A 1 -21.91 3.90 -6.77
C MET A 1 -21.16 4.04 -5.47
N ASN A 2 -21.08 2.98 -4.64
CA ASN A 2 -20.26 2.96 -3.44
C ASN A 2 -18.84 2.50 -3.77
N ILE A 3 -17.85 3.09 -3.09
CA ILE A 3 -16.42 2.79 -3.25
C ILE A 3 -15.82 2.51 -1.86
N ILE A 4 -15.02 1.46 -1.72
CA ILE A 4 -14.23 1.23 -0.52
C ILE A 4 -12.83 1.81 -0.71
N VAL A 5 -12.37 2.58 0.29
CA VAL A 5 -10.99 3.09 0.37
C VAL A 5 -10.31 2.47 1.58
N VAL A 6 -9.20 1.77 1.34
CA VAL A 6 -8.42 1.12 2.41
C VAL A 6 -7.29 2.05 2.84
N GLY A 7 -7.22 2.31 4.15
CA GLY A 7 -6.16 3.09 4.78
C GLY A 7 -6.67 4.16 5.74
N ASN A 8 -5.75 4.89 6.37
CA ASN A 8 -6.05 5.86 7.42
C ASN A 8 -5.13 7.09 7.42
N GLY A 9 -4.32 7.25 6.39
CA GLY A 9 -3.38 8.38 6.27
C GLY A 9 -3.95 9.60 5.56
N GLY A 10 -3.14 10.64 5.43
CA GLY A 10 -3.50 11.87 4.69
C GLY A 10 -3.69 11.63 3.20
N ARG A 11 -2.98 10.65 2.62
CA ARG A 11 -3.16 10.23 1.22
C ARG A 11 -4.57 9.67 1.01
N GLU A 12 -5.00 8.75 1.85
CA GLU A 12 -6.34 8.16 1.79
C GLU A 12 -7.42 9.20 2.05
N HIS A 13 -7.20 10.13 2.99
CA HIS A 13 -8.12 11.25 3.23
C HIS A 13 -8.29 12.10 1.96
N THR A 14 -7.19 12.46 1.29
CA THR A 14 -7.24 13.23 0.04
C THR A 14 -7.99 12.48 -1.08
N ILE A 15 -7.80 11.16 -1.18
CA ILE A 15 -8.54 10.31 -2.12
C ILE A 15 -10.03 10.35 -1.80
N CYS A 16 -10.42 10.17 -0.54
CA CYS A 16 -11.81 10.22 -0.08
C CYS A 16 -12.46 11.57 -0.39
N TRP A 17 -11.80 12.66 -0.02
CA TRP A 17 -12.23 14.03 -0.33
C TRP A 17 -12.47 14.24 -1.83
N LYS A 18 -11.57 13.72 -2.69
CA LYS A 18 -11.73 13.84 -4.14
C LYS A 18 -12.86 12.98 -4.68
N LEU A 19 -13.01 11.76 -4.20
CA LEU A 19 -14.10 10.86 -4.58
C LEU A 19 -15.48 11.41 -4.18
N ALA A 20 -15.58 12.01 -3.00
CA ALA A 20 -16.83 12.60 -2.49
C ALA A 20 -17.38 13.72 -3.39
N GLN A 21 -16.52 14.43 -4.13
CA GLN A 21 -16.92 15.48 -5.08
C GLN A 21 -17.54 14.93 -6.37
N SER A 22 -17.42 13.63 -6.64
CA SER A 22 -17.96 13.04 -7.85
C SER A 22 -19.46 12.80 -7.76
N SER A 23 -20.21 13.17 -8.80
CA SER A 23 -21.63 12.84 -8.91
C SER A 23 -21.90 11.35 -9.15
N LEU A 24 -20.87 10.58 -9.54
CA LEU A 24 -20.96 9.13 -9.74
C LEU A 24 -20.81 8.36 -8.43
N VAL A 25 -20.34 9.00 -7.37
CA VAL A 25 -20.11 8.40 -6.06
C VAL A 25 -21.25 8.76 -5.11
N ASP A 26 -21.91 7.75 -4.59
CA ASP A 26 -22.94 7.89 -3.59
C ASP A 26 -22.39 7.83 -2.18
N LYS A 27 -21.42 6.91 -1.94
CA LYS A 27 -20.82 6.65 -0.64
C LYS A 27 -19.36 6.22 -0.79
N VAL A 28 -18.49 6.70 0.11
CA VAL A 28 -17.11 6.26 0.28
C VAL A 28 -16.99 5.56 1.63
N VAL A 29 -16.74 4.26 1.62
CA VAL A 29 -16.52 3.45 2.81
C VAL A 29 -15.03 3.41 3.10
N VAL A 30 -14.58 4.01 4.19
CA VAL A 30 -13.15 4.16 4.52
C VAL A 30 -12.76 3.19 5.61
N VAL A 31 -11.75 2.34 5.37
CA VAL A 31 -11.40 1.24 6.27
C VAL A 31 -9.90 1.31 6.65
N PRO A 32 -9.58 1.59 7.90
CA PRO A 32 -10.46 2.01 8.99
C PRO A 32 -10.82 3.50 8.97
N GLY A 33 -10.16 4.31 8.12
CA GLY A 33 -10.31 5.76 8.08
C GLY A 33 -9.63 6.47 9.25
N ASN A 34 -9.88 7.78 9.36
CA ASN A 34 -9.36 8.64 10.41
C ASN A 34 -10.35 9.76 10.76
N GLY A 35 -10.00 10.63 11.71
CA GLY A 35 -10.86 11.74 12.11
C GLY A 35 -11.19 12.73 10.99
N GLY A 36 -10.28 12.93 10.04
CA GLY A 36 -10.53 13.78 8.86
C GLY A 36 -11.53 13.15 7.90
N THR A 37 -11.35 11.86 7.57
CA THR A 37 -12.31 11.16 6.68
C THR A 37 -13.69 11.03 7.28
N ALA A 38 -13.83 11.05 8.62
CA ALA A 38 -15.12 11.05 9.30
C ALA A 38 -15.89 12.37 9.12
N CYS A 39 -15.21 13.45 8.75
CA CYS A 39 -15.80 14.77 8.52
C CYS A 39 -16.13 15.05 7.06
N GLU A 40 -15.68 14.17 6.13
CA GLU A 40 -15.92 14.37 4.71
C GLU A 40 -17.33 13.95 4.31
N GLU A 41 -17.93 14.75 3.43
CA GLU A 41 -19.23 14.41 2.84
C GLU A 41 -19.17 13.05 2.14
N LYS A 42 -20.25 12.27 2.23
CA LYS A 42 -20.39 10.92 1.68
C LYS A 42 -19.42 9.88 2.25
N CYS A 43 -18.51 10.23 3.15
CA CYS A 43 -17.55 9.30 3.74
C CYS A 43 -18.08 8.67 5.02
N VAL A 44 -17.87 7.36 5.18
CA VAL A 44 -18.21 6.61 6.38
C VAL A 44 -17.02 5.74 6.76
N ASN A 45 -16.47 5.97 7.95
CA ASN A 45 -15.40 5.12 8.48
C ASN A 45 -15.97 3.81 9.02
N VAL A 46 -15.35 2.70 8.67
CA VAL A 46 -15.72 1.37 9.14
C VAL A 46 -14.50 0.69 9.74
N ASN A 47 -14.57 0.37 11.03
CA ASN A 47 -13.52 -0.42 11.66
C ASN A 47 -13.90 -1.91 11.57
N PRO A 48 -13.06 -2.77 10.95
CA PRO A 48 -13.35 -4.20 10.81
C PRO A 48 -13.66 -4.92 12.13
N LYS A 49 -13.11 -4.43 13.25
CA LYS A 49 -13.33 -5.02 14.58
C LYS A 49 -14.76 -4.82 15.12
N ASP A 50 -15.47 -3.85 14.58
CA ASP A 50 -16.83 -3.50 15.01
C ASP A 50 -17.89 -4.15 14.10
N CYS A 51 -17.47 -5.00 13.15
CA CYS A 51 -18.33 -5.64 12.15
C CYS A 51 -18.62 -7.09 12.54
N ASP A 52 -19.81 -7.35 13.09
CA ASP A 52 -20.26 -8.69 13.52
C ASP A 52 -20.65 -9.62 12.34
N TYR A 53 -20.82 -9.09 11.15
CA TYR A 53 -21.13 -9.82 9.93
C TYR A 53 -19.92 -10.46 9.24
N ILE A 54 -18.67 -10.14 9.66
CA ILE A 54 -17.45 -10.72 9.11
C ILE A 54 -17.28 -12.14 9.69
N LYS A 55 -17.26 -13.14 8.79
CA LYS A 55 -17.11 -14.54 9.20
C LYS A 55 -15.66 -14.92 9.45
N GLU A 56 -15.46 -15.94 10.25
CA GLU A 56 -14.13 -16.49 10.50
C GLU A 56 -13.46 -16.95 9.18
N GLY A 57 -12.21 -16.53 8.97
CA GLY A 57 -11.45 -16.83 7.74
C GLY A 57 -11.80 -15.95 6.53
N GLU A 58 -12.78 -15.06 6.64
CA GLU A 58 -13.10 -14.12 5.57
C GLU A 58 -12.17 -12.90 5.61
N ASN A 59 -11.77 -12.43 4.41
CA ASN A 59 -11.01 -11.18 4.35
C ASN A 59 -11.91 -9.99 4.73
N PRO A 60 -11.58 -9.22 5.78
CA PRO A 60 -12.47 -8.20 6.32
C PRO A 60 -12.78 -7.07 5.32
N TYR A 61 -11.83 -6.69 4.49
CA TYR A 61 -12.04 -5.63 3.50
C TYR A 61 -13.03 -6.06 2.42
N VAL A 62 -12.96 -7.31 1.97
CA VAL A 62 -13.89 -7.87 0.98
C VAL A 62 -15.27 -8.04 1.60
N ALA A 63 -15.36 -8.52 2.86
CA ALA A 63 -16.63 -8.65 3.57
C ALA A 63 -17.34 -7.29 3.69
N ILE A 64 -16.61 -6.25 4.14
CA ILE A 64 -17.14 -4.89 4.23
C ILE A 64 -17.57 -4.37 2.85
N ALA A 65 -16.73 -4.54 1.83
CA ALA A 65 -17.07 -4.08 0.49
C ALA A 65 -18.35 -4.72 -0.06
N LYS A 66 -18.55 -6.00 0.18
CA LYS A 66 -19.78 -6.72 -0.21
C LYS A 66 -20.99 -6.25 0.61
N HIS A 67 -20.86 -6.15 1.93
CA HIS A 67 -21.92 -5.68 2.82
C HIS A 67 -22.40 -4.28 2.44
N GLU A 68 -21.47 -3.39 2.13
CA GLU A 68 -21.71 -2.00 1.76
C GLU A 68 -22.03 -1.80 0.26
N ASN A 69 -22.14 -2.90 -0.50
CA ASN A 69 -22.39 -2.88 -1.94
C ASN A 69 -21.39 -2.01 -2.73
N CYS A 70 -20.10 -2.05 -2.34
CA CYS A 70 -19.05 -1.33 -3.04
C CYS A 70 -18.76 -1.97 -4.39
N ARG A 71 -18.69 -1.13 -5.42
CA ARG A 71 -18.47 -1.55 -6.82
C ARG A 71 -17.00 -1.46 -7.23
N MET A 72 -16.17 -0.82 -6.42
CA MET A 72 -14.75 -0.62 -6.67
C MET A 72 -14.01 -0.45 -5.35
N ALA A 73 -12.74 -0.85 -5.32
CA ALA A 73 -11.82 -0.65 -4.20
C ALA A 73 -10.67 0.27 -4.60
N VAL A 74 -10.18 1.06 -3.64
CA VAL A 74 -8.95 1.84 -3.76
C VAL A 74 -8.08 1.54 -2.55
N ILE A 75 -6.84 1.13 -2.77
CA ILE A 75 -5.88 0.83 -1.70
C ILE A 75 -4.82 1.93 -1.69
N GLY A 76 -4.76 2.68 -0.61
CA GLY A 76 -3.80 3.77 -0.44
C GLY A 76 -2.43 3.32 0.06
N PRO A 77 -2.34 2.54 1.16
CA PRO A 77 -1.06 2.16 1.75
C PRO A 77 -0.34 1.05 0.97
N GLU A 78 0.98 1.09 1.00
CA GLU A 78 1.86 0.11 0.34
C GLU A 78 1.86 -1.27 1.00
N ASP A 79 1.72 -1.35 2.33
CA ASP A 79 1.76 -2.61 3.07
C ASP A 79 0.67 -3.61 2.60
N PRO A 80 -0.63 -3.23 2.56
CA PRO A 80 -1.67 -4.12 2.07
C PRO A 80 -1.49 -4.53 0.59
N LEU A 81 -0.90 -3.65 -0.23
CA LEU A 81 -0.58 -3.96 -1.63
C LEU A 81 0.51 -5.01 -1.73
N ALA A 82 1.58 -4.86 -0.93
CA ALA A 82 2.67 -5.83 -0.86
C ALA A 82 2.22 -7.19 -0.32
N GLU A 83 1.23 -7.21 0.57
CA GLU A 83 0.57 -8.42 1.09
C GLU A 83 -0.37 -9.07 0.07
N GLY A 84 -0.85 -8.32 -0.94
CA GLY A 84 -1.66 -8.83 -2.03
C GLY A 84 -3.15 -8.53 -1.92
N LEU A 85 -3.55 -7.52 -1.14
CA LEU A 85 -4.96 -7.17 -0.98
C LEU A 85 -5.65 -6.81 -2.30
N ALA A 86 -4.91 -6.23 -3.27
CA ALA A 86 -5.47 -5.96 -4.59
C ALA A 86 -5.88 -7.26 -5.32
N ASP A 87 -5.07 -8.33 -5.21
CA ASP A 87 -5.40 -9.64 -5.78
C ASP A 87 -6.65 -10.22 -5.12
N VAL A 88 -6.79 -10.04 -3.80
CA VAL A 88 -7.98 -10.50 -3.05
C VAL A 88 -9.25 -9.82 -3.55
N PHE A 89 -9.24 -8.51 -3.78
CA PHE A 89 -10.37 -7.78 -4.35
C PHE A 89 -10.70 -8.24 -5.77
N TRP A 90 -9.68 -8.39 -6.64
CA TRP A 90 -9.87 -8.88 -8.00
C TRP A 90 -10.46 -10.30 -8.04
N ASN A 91 -10.00 -11.19 -7.14
CA ASN A 91 -10.54 -12.54 -7.02
C ASN A 91 -12.00 -12.56 -6.50
N ALA A 92 -12.39 -11.51 -5.78
CA ALA A 92 -13.76 -11.31 -5.31
C ALA A 92 -14.65 -10.57 -6.32
N GLU A 93 -14.16 -10.37 -7.56
CA GLU A 93 -14.83 -9.65 -8.65
C GLU A 93 -15.11 -8.16 -8.33
N ILE A 94 -14.32 -7.57 -7.44
CA ILE A 94 -14.36 -6.14 -7.11
C ILE A 94 -13.15 -5.48 -7.78
N PRO A 95 -13.33 -4.68 -8.83
CA PRO A 95 -12.24 -3.92 -9.45
C PRO A 95 -11.48 -3.09 -8.43
N CYS A 96 -10.15 -3.10 -8.50
CA CYS A 96 -9.31 -2.45 -7.51
C CYS A 96 -8.29 -1.52 -8.17
N VAL A 97 -8.21 -0.30 -7.66
CA VAL A 97 -7.12 0.63 -7.96
C VAL A 97 -5.98 0.38 -6.99
N GLY A 98 -4.88 -0.13 -7.52
CA GLY A 98 -3.68 -0.52 -6.82
C GLY A 98 -2.96 -1.66 -7.55
N PRO A 99 -1.63 -1.73 -7.48
CA PRO A 99 -0.87 -2.81 -8.09
C PRO A 99 -1.16 -4.14 -7.41
N LYS A 100 -1.21 -5.22 -8.19
CA LYS A 100 -1.24 -6.59 -7.66
C LYS A 100 0.07 -6.89 -6.92
N LYS A 101 0.06 -7.91 -6.05
CA LYS A 101 1.19 -8.30 -5.20
C LYS A 101 2.51 -8.35 -5.94
N ALA A 102 2.54 -8.97 -7.11
CA ALA A 102 3.75 -9.11 -7.92
C ALA A 102 4.35 -7.76 -8.36
N ALA A 103 3.50 -6.79 -8.72
CA ALA A 103 3.94 -5.45 -9.11
C ALA A 103 4.26 -4.57 -7.89
N ALA A 104 3.54 -4.74 -6.78
CA ALA A 104 3.79 -4.03 -5.53
C ALA A 104 5.18 -4.33 -4.94
N GLN A 105 5.80 -5.46 -5.31
CA GLN A 105 7.16 -5.79 -4.91
C GLN A 105 8.20 -4.78 -5.43
N LEU A 106 7.91 -4.05 -6.49
CA LEU A 106 8.81 -2.98 -6.97
C LEU A 106 8.98 -1.84 -5.94
N GLU A 107 8.00 -1.64 -5.06
CA GLU A 107 8.11 -0.70 -3.93
C GLU A 107 8.53 -1.41 -2.64
N ALA A 108 8.02 -2.63 -2.42
CA ALA A 108 8.26 -3.37 -1.19
C ALA A 108 9.71 -3.87 -1.04
N SER A 109 10.41 -4.21 -2.12
CA SER A 109 11.80 -4.65 -2.11
C SER A 109 12.70 -3.73 -2.93
N LYS A 110 13.65 -3.10 -2.27
CA LYS A 110 14.66 -2.27 -2.93
C LYS A 110 15.60 -3.10 -3.80
N ASP A 111 15.91 -4.31 -3.36
CA ASP A 111 16.74 -5.24 -4.12
C ASP A 111 16.05 -5.66 -5.41
N LEU A 112 14.80 -6.12 -5.33
CA LEU A 112 14.02 -6.48 -6.52
C LEU A 112 13.87 -5.29 -7.48
N SER A 113 13.51 -4.11 -6.96
CA SER A 113 13.35 -2.89 -7.75
C SER A 113 14.63 -2.55 -8.51
N LYS A 114 15.79 -2.60 -7.85
CA LYS A 114 17.08 -2.28 -8.46
C LYS A 114 17.50 -3.33 -9.49
N ASN A 115 17.27 -4.62 -9.22
CA ASN A 115 17.50 -5.69 -10.19
C ASN A 115 16.63 -5.53 -11.43
N PHE A 116 15.36 -5.14 -11.23
CA PHE A 116 14.45 -4.81 -12.32
C PHE A 116 14.97 -3.64 -13.16
N MET A 117 15.37 -2.54 -12.52
CA MET A 117 15.95 -1.37 -13.21
C MET A 117 17.17 -1.75 -14.04
N LYS A 118 18.09 -2.53 -13.46
CA LYS A 118 19.29 -3.04 -14.17
C LYS A 118 18.91 -3.87 -15.38
N LYS A 119 17.96 -4.80 -15.22
CA LYS A 119 17.50 -5.70 -16.30
C LYS A 119 16.91 -4.93 -17.49
N TYR A 120 16.19 -3.85 -17.23
CA TYR A 120 15.47 -3.08 -18.26
C TYR A 120 16.17 -1.78 -18.65
N GLY A 121 17.42 -1.57 -18.24
CA GLY A 121 18.21 -0.39 -18.62
C GLY A 121 17.70 0.92 -18.04
N VAL A 122 16.95 0.89 -16.93
CA VAL A 122 16.48 2.11 -16.24
C VAL A 122 17.65 2.70 -15.45
N ALA A 123 17.96 3.96 -15.72
CA ALA A 123 19.06 4.67 -15.04
C ALA A 123 18.81 4.74 -13.53
N CYS A 124 19.79 4.28 -12.76
CA CYS A 124 19.77 4.38 -11.31
C CYS A 124 21.20 4.40 -10.76
N PRO A 125 21.43 4.96 -9.55
CA PRO A 125 22.73 4.93 -8.89
C PRO A 125 23.25 3.49 -8.71
N GLY A 126 24.57 3.35 -8.73
CA GLY A 126 25.24 2.08 -8.40
C GLY A 126 24.82 1.59 -7.01
N ARG A 127 24.83 0.28 -6.84
CA ARG A 127 24.47 -0.37 -5.58
C ARG A 127 25.10 -1.74 -5.44
N GLU A 128 25.20 -2.18 -4.19
CA GLU A 128 25.39 -3.58 -3.80
C GLU A 128 24.40 -3.96 -2.72
N THR A 129 24.07 -5.25 -2.61
CA THR A 129 23.17 -5.80 -1.60
C THR A 129 23.89 -6.84 -0.76
N PHE A 130 23.79 -6.73 0.56
CA PHE A 130 24.46 -7.59 1.50
C PHE A 130 23.46 -8.22 2.46
N VAL A 131 23.68 -9.48 2.80
CA VAL A 131 22.87 -10.23 3.78
C VAL A 131 23.58 -10.36 5.14
N THR A 132 24.87 -9.96 5.21
CA THR A 132 25.65 -9.95 6.44
C THR A 132 26.24 -8.59 6.72
N LYS A 133 26.36 -8.25 8.01
CA LYS A 133 26.98 -7.02 8.47
C LYS A 133 28.42 -6.90 8.02
N ASP A 134 29.18 -7.99 8.12
CA ASP A 134 30.64 -7.98 7.87
C ASP A 134 30.93 -7.64 6.40
N ALA A 135 30.22 -8.29 5.46
CA ALA A 135 30.35 -7.99 4.03
C ALA A 135 29.97 -6.54 3.70
N ALA A 136 28.94 -6.01 4.32
CA ALA A 136 28.56 -4.60 4.14
C ALA A 136 29.63 -3.65 4.70
N CYS A 137 30.21 -3.97 5.86
CA CYS A 137 31.29 -3.16 6.44
C CYS A 137 32.57 -3.18 5.62
N GLU A 138 32.92 -4.33 5.03
CA GLU A 138 34.07 -4.43 4.13
C GLU A 138 33.88 -3.55 2.89
N TYR A 139 32.72 -3.65 2.26
CA TYR A 139 32.38 -2.81 1.11
C TYR A 139 32.46 -1.30 1.42
N ILE A 140 31.96 -0.88 2.58
CA ILE A 140 32.02 0.53 3.02
C ILE A 140 33.48 0.98 3.22
N LYS A 141 34.33 0.13 3.80
CA LYS A 141 35.76 0.43 3.98
C LYS A 141 36.50 0.59 2.66
N GLU A 142 36.13 -0.22 1.65
CA GLU A 142 36.75 -0.19 0.33
C GLU A 142 36.31 1.05 -0.47
N HIS A 143 35.02 1.40 -0.42
CA HIS A 143 34.45 2.46 -1.26
C HIS A 143 34.40 3.84 -0.59
N GLY A 144 34.47 3.86 0.74
CA GLY A 144 34.46 5.11 1.53
C GLY A 144 33.11 5.82 1.59
N ALA A 145 33.14 6.99 2.22
CA ALA A 145 31.98 7.89 2.33
C ALA A 145 32.09 9.06 1.30
N PRO A 146 30.98 9.69 0.90
CA PRO A 146 29.61 9.43 1.37
C PRO A 146 28.98 8.19 0.75
N ILE A 147 28.24 7.42 1.54
CA ILE A 147 27.50 6.23 1.11
C ILE A 147 26.12 6.18 1.76
N VAL A 148 25.10 5.68 1.04
CA VAL A 148 23.74 5.56 1.54
C VAL A 148 23.41 4.11 1.83
N ILE A 149 23.16 3.79 3.10
CA ILE A 149 22.75 2.48 3.57
C ILE A 149 21.23 2.44 3.66
N LYS A 150 20.62 1.41 3.07
CA LYS A 150 19.17 1.23 3.09
C LYS A 150 18.81 -0.18 3.55
N ALA A 151 17.91 -0.28 4.52
CA ALA A 151 17.27 -1.56 4.80
C ALA A 151 16.40 -1.98 3.61
N ASP A 152 16.43 -3.26 3.24
CA ASP A 152 15.46 -3.80 2.28
C ASP A 152 14.08 -3.95 2.95
N GLY A 153 13.01 -3.89 2.15
CA GLY A 153 11.64 -3.92 2.64
C GLY A 153 11.05 -2.53 2.96
N LEU A 154 9.79 -2.56 3.39
CA LEU A 154 9.03 -1.37 3.80
C LEU A 154 9.48 -0.93 5.20
N ALA A 155 9.89 0.31 5.33
CA ALA A 155 10.45 0.87 6.57
C ALA A 155 9.86 2.25 6.93
N ALA A 156 8.74 2.64 6.32
CA ALA A 156 8.04 3.90 6.59
C ALA A 156 8.99 5.14 6.62
N GLY A 157 9.94 5.19 5.68
CA GLY A 157 10.93 6.27 5.60
C GLY A 157 12.07 6.21 6.63
N LYS A 158 12.11 5.21 7.52
CA LYS A 158 13.10 5.12 8.62
C LYS A 158 14.26 4.16 8.34
N GLY A 159 14.28 3.48 7.20
CA GLY A 159 15.30 2.49 6.85
C GLY A 159 16.49 3.01 6.06
N VAL A 160 16.84 4.30 6.17
CA VAL A 160 17.91 4.94 5.41
C VAL A 160 18.86 5.66 6.34
N VAL A 161 20.16 5.42 6.14
CA VAL A 161 21.28 6.13 6.83
C VAL A 161 22.25 6.61 5.78
N VAL A 162 22.79 7.83 5.97
CA VAL A 162 23.79 8.47 5.10
C VAL A 162 25.07 8.67 5.86
#